data_49171046cf32ad81c2cb0830fbe066ff
#
_entry.id   49171046cf32ad81c2cb0830fbe066ff
#
_cell.length_a   1.000
_cell.length_b   1.000
_cell.length_c   1.000
_cell.angle_alpha   90.00
_cell.angle_beta   90.00
_cell.angle_gamma   90.00
#
_symmetry.space_group_name_H-M   'P 1'
#
loop_
_entity.id
_entity.type
_entity.pdbx_description
1 polymer ?
#
loop_
_entity_poly.entity_id
_entity_poly.type
_entity_poly.pdbx_seq_one_letter_code
_entity_poly.pdbx_strand_id
1 'polypeptide(L)'
;MNYESSPFQGYSSISVDDLKDQANSLLNLVTEEQRPLRVFMNNSKEFFLFPQDMLAPISDSDFRLILLSAMRYAMRRKTHMSSVVADYLKRHIQLLDNKFLTLAADDIQRYLEDYAEHESNPDLWQNLLDALETEQRDRATRQARKIRPCPACGKSLEIMSIADSWHSPGGFDVIAHCRNCLSDYEWFCDKDGCVSDMKQYFFG
;
A
#
# COMPACT_ATOMS: atom_id res chain seq x y z
N MET A 1 -5.04 -13.91 37.72
CA MET A 1 -5.20 -13.43 36.34
C MET A 1 -3.94 -13.78 35.59
N ASN A 2 -4.02 -14.75 34.68
CA ASN A 2 -2.87 -15.16 33.86
C ASN A 2 -2.79 -14.21 32.68
N TYR A 3 -1.81 -13.32 32.69
CA TYR A 3 -1.45 -12.54 31.53
C TYR A 3 -0.68 -13.45 30.56
N GLU A 4 -1.35 -13.98 29.55
CA GLU A 4 -0.65 -14.58 28.43
C GLU A 4 0.15 -13.46 27.74
N SER A 5 1.45 -13.68 27.57
CA SER A 5 2.37 -12.78 26.87
C SER A 5 1.95 -12.67 25.40
N SER A 6 1.15 -11.65 25.11
CA SER A 6 0.84 -11.25 23.73
C SER A 6 2.09 -10.67 23.07
N PRO A 7 2.33 -10.88 21.77
CA PRO A 7 3.40 -10.22 21.01
C PRO A 7 3.32 -8.68 21.03
N PHE A 8 2.25 -8.13 21.56
CA PHE A 8 2.06 -6.70 21.83
C PHE A 8 2.27 -6.39 23.30
N GLN A 9 3.44 -6.76 23.86
CA GLN A 9 3.83 -6.37 25.23
C GLN A 9 3.91 -4.84 25.31
N GLY A 10 3.08 -4.27 26.17
CA GLY A 10 3.05 -2.82 26.44
C GLY A 10 1.69 -2.15 26.27
N TYR A 11 0.69 -2.83 25.74
CA TYR A 11 -0.65 -2.27 25.61
C TYR A 11 -1.52 -2.58 26.83
N SER A 12 -2.21 -1.57 27.36
CA SER A 12 -3.26 -1.77 28.34
C SER A 12 -4.42 -2.53 27.70
N SER A 13 -4.94 -3.54 28.39
CA SER A 13 -6.00 -4.40 27.89
C SER A 13 -7.24 -4.24 28.75
N ILE A 14 -8.37 -4.00 28.12
CA ILE A 14 -9.67 -3.84 28.80
C ILE A 14 -10.76 -4.66 28.14
N SER A 15 -11.83 -4.96 28.87
CA SER A 15 -13.03 -5.56 28.29
C SER A 15 -13.91 -4.52 27.58
N VAL A 16 -14.79 -4.96 26.68
CA VAL A 16 -15.81 -4.09 26.07
C VAL A 16 -16.75 -3.52 27.12
N ASP A 17 -17.02 -4.28 28.18
CA ASP A 17 -17.91 -3.81 29.25
C ASP A 17 -17.23 -2.69 30.06
N ASP A 18 -15.94 -2.82 30.37
CA ASP A 18 -15.16 -1.71 30.97
C ASP A 18 -15.11 -0.49 30.04
N LEU A 19 -15.00 -0.70 28.74
CA LEU A 19 -15.05 0.41 27.77
C LEU A 19 -16.41 1.13 27.79
N LYS A 20 -17.53 0.41 27.91
CA LYS A 20 -18.85 1.02 28.03
C LYS A 20 -19.01 1.84 29.29
N ASP A 21 -18.54 1.29 30.42
CA ASP A 21 -18.70 1.90 31.73
C ASP A 21 -17.75 3.10 31.95
N GLN A 22 -16.59 3.08 31.31
CA GLN A 22 -15.52 4.05 31.52
C GLN A 22 -15.08 4.75 30.22
N ALA A 23 -15.95 4.80 29.22
CA ALA A 23 -15.60 5.25 27.87
C ALA A 23 -14.82 6.56 27.84
N ASN A 24 -15.28 7.59 28.57
CA ASN A 24 -14.61 8.89 28.56
C ASN A 24 -13.21 8.84 29.17
N SER A 25 -13.01 8.12 30.26
CA SER A 25 -11.71 7.99 30.91
C SER A 25 -10.72 7.21 30.06
N LEU A 26 -11.20 6.16 29.40
CA LEU A 26 -10.38 5.30 28.54
C LEU A 26 -10.07 5.97 27.19
N LEU A 27 -11.00 6.74 26.64
CA LEU A 27 -10.74 7.54 25.44
C LEU A 27 -9.74 8.66 25.75
N ASN A 28 -9.80 9.28 26.95
CA ASN A 28 -8.81 10.26 27.38
C ASN A 28 -7.41 9.64 27.53
N LEU A 29 -7.29 8.41 28.02
CA LEU A 29 -6.02 7.67 28.03
C LEU A 29 -5.43 7.54 26.63
N VAL A 30 -6.27 7.24 25.64
CA VAL A 30 -5.84 7.11 24.23
C VAL A 30 -5.45 8.47 23.65
N THR A 31 -6.22 9.52 23.92
CA THR A 31 -6.02 10.84 23.28
C THR A 31 -5.01 11.71 23.99
N GLU A 32 -5.03 11.77 25.33
CA GLU A 32 -4.17 12.66 26.13
C GLU A 32 -2.86 11.99 26.52
N GLU A 33 -2.91 10.73 26.93
CA GLU A 33 -1.70 10.00 27.32
C GLU A 33 -1.00 9.32 26.13
N GLN A 34 -1.59 9.41 24.93
CA GLN A 34 -1.05 8.82 23.69
C GLN A 34 -0.76 7.33 23.84
N ARG A 35 -1.63 6.60 24.54
CA ARG A 35 -1.47 5.17 24.81
C ARG A 35 -2.45 4.35 24.00
N PRO A 36 -1.98 3.40 23.18
CA PRO A 36 -2.85 2.45 22.51
C PRO A 36 -3.60 1.57 23.51
N LEU A 37 -4.86 1.29 23.21
CA LEU A 37 -5.70 0.46 24.04
C LEU A 37 -6.19 -0.78 23.27
N ARG A 38 -6.03 -1.95 23.85
CA ARG A 38 -6.55 -3.22 23.34
C ARG A 38 -7.87 -3.53 24.01
N VAL A 39 -8.92 -3.71 23.22
CA VAL A 39 -10.26 -3.95 23.72
C VAL A 39 -10.70 -5.37 23.36
N PHE A 40 -11.13 -6.16 24.35
CA PHE A 40 -11.61 -7.52 24.19
C PHE A 40 -13.12 -7.57 24.19
N MET A 41 -13.66 -8.36 23.30
CA MET A 41 -15.06 -8.78 23.31
C MET A 41 -15.17 -10.20 23.87
N ASN A 42 -16.31 -10.52 24.51
CA ASN A 42 -16.56 -11.82 25.16
C ASN A 42 -16.48 -13.04 24.25
N ASN A 43 -16.40 -12.86 22.93
CA ASN A 43 -16.33 -13.92 21.92
C ASN A 43 -14.95 -14.03 21.24
N SER A 44 -13.90 -13.72 21.95
CA SER A 44 -12.51 -13.74 21.44
C SER A 44 -12.23 -12.75 20.31
N LYS A 45 -13.11 -11.81 20.07
CA LYS A 45 -12.84 -10.68 19.17
C LYS A 45 -12.10 -9.58 19.93
N GLU A 46 -11.17 -8.96 19.27
CA GLU A 46 -10.40 -7.85 19.81
C GLU A 46 -10.24 -6.75 18.78
N PHE A 47 -10.11 -5.52 19.24
CA PHE A 47 -9.74 -4.38 18.41
C PHE A 47 -8.81 -3.46 19.19
N PHE A 48 -8.14 -2.59 18.46
CA PHE A 48 -7.20 -1.64 19.03
C PHE A 48 -7.68 -0.22 18.79
N LEU A 49 -7.61 0.61 19.82
CA LEU A 49 -7.77 2.05 19.72
C LEU A 49 -6.39 2.68 19.73
N PHE A 50 -6.08 3.47 18.72
CA PHE A 50 -4.83 4.21 18.63
C PHE A 50 -5.09 5.71 18.68
N PRO A 51 -4.24 6.49 19.35
CA PRO A 51 -4.23 7.94 19.21
C PRO A 51 -4.03 8.31 17.74
N GLN A 52 -4.77 9.30 17.26
CA GLN A 52 -4.61 9.77 15.87
C GLN A 52 -3.18 10.21 15.57
N ASP A 53 -2.54 10.86 16.55
CA ASP A 53 -1.19 11.38 16.42
C ASP A 53 -0.11 10.30 16.50
N MET A 54 -0.44 9.11 17.04
CA MET A 54 0.47 7.96 17.04
C MET A 54 0.65 7.35 15.65
N LEU A 55 -0.29 7.57 14.75
CA LEU A 55 -0.16 7.17 13.35
C LEU A 55 0.71 8.15 12.55
N ALA A 56 0.87 9.38 13.03
CA ALA A 56 1.65 10.42 12.37
C ALA A 56 3.19 10.24 12.48
N PRO A 57 3.78 9.75 13.60
CA PRO A 57 5.22 9.53 13.70
C PRO A 57 5.65 8.09 13.44
N ILE A 58 4.71 7.17 13.14
CA ILE A 58 5.10 5.83 12.68
C ILE A 58 5.85 6.02 11.37
N SER A 59 7.11 5.61 11.32
CA SER A 59 7.86 5.66 10.08
C SER A 59 7.08 4.92 8.98
N ASP A 60 7.15 5.41 7.75
CA ASP A 60 6.46 4.77 6.62
C ASP A 60 6.77 3.27 6.52
N SER A 61 7.94 2.85 6.99
CA SER A 61 8.33 1.43 7.06
C SER A 61 7.58 0.65 8.13
N ASP A 62 7.39 1.21 9.33
CA ASP A 62 6.69 0.53 10.43
C ASP A 62 5.19 0.47 10.17
N PHE A 63 4.62 1.55 9.63
CA PHE A 63 3.23 1.58 9.21
C PHE A 63 2.93 0.51 8.13
N ARG A 64 3.84 0.38 7.15
CA ARG A 64 3.77 -0.69 6.14
C ARG A 64 3.76 -2.08 6.75
N LEU A 65 4.66 -2.34 7.69
CA LEU A 65 4.74 -3.64 8.37
C LEU A 65 3.46 -3.96 9.15
N ILE A 66 2.89 -2.98 9.83
CA ILE A 66 1.63 -3.14 10.58
C ILE A 66 0.48 -3.47 9.61
N LEU A 67 0.34 -2.70 8.52
CA LEU A 67 -0.72 -2.91 7.54
C LEU A 67 -0.59 -4.25 6.81
N LEU A 68 0.62 -4.62 6.36
CA LEU A 68 0.86 -5.92 5.72
C LEU A 68 0.59 -7.07 6.68
N SER A 69 0.99 -6.93 7.96
CA SER A 69 0.71 -7.94 8.98
C SER A 69 -0.77 -8.08 9.26
N ALA A 70 -1.51 -6.95 9.33
CA ALA A 70 -2.96 -6.96 9.51
C ALA A 70 -3.68 -7.60 8.30
N MET A 71 -3.24 -7.30 7.09
CA MET A 71 -3.77 -7.89 5.86
C MET A 71 -3.53 -9.40 5.83
N ARG A 72 -2.30 -9.86 6.07
CA ARG A 72 -1.93 -11.28 6.12
C ARG A 72 -2.69 -12.04 7.20
N TYR A 73 -2.88 -11.40 8.35
CA TYR A 73 -3.70 -11.97 9.43
C TYR A 73 -5.17 -12.09 9.02
N ALA A 74 -5.73 -11.05 8.41
CA ALA A 74 -7.10 -11.04 7.95
C ALA A 74 -7.37 -12.13 6.89
N MET A 75 -6.47 -12.30 5.93
CA MET A 75 -6.53 -13.37 4.91
C MET A 75 -6.57 -14.76 5.55
N ARG A 76 -5.65 -15.05 6.48
CA ARG A 76 -5.52 -16.36 7.12
C ARG A 76 -6.66 -16.71 8.05
N ARG A 77 -7.28 -15.75 8.72
CA ARG A 77 -8.29 -15.97 9.77
C ARG A 77 -9.72 -15.97 9.27
N LYS A 78 -9.97 -15.61 8.01
CA LYS A 78 -11.31 -15.58 7.40
C LYS A 78 -12.35 -14.91 8.32
N THR A 79 -11.97 -13.82 8.93
CA THR A 79 -12.77 -13.13 9.95
C THR A 79 -13.46 -11.92 9.35
N HIS A 80 -14.44 -11.39 10.09
CA HIS A 80 -15.06 -10.09 9.77
C HIS A 80 -14.06 -8.94 9.62
N MET A 81 -12.83 -9.11 10.13
CA MET A 81 -11.71 -8.19 9.96
C MET A 81 -11.25 -8.09 8.50
N SER A 82 -11.51 -9.11 7.67
CA SER A 82 -11.08 -9.11 6.27
C SER A 82 -11.67 -7.96 5.50
N SER A 83 -13.00 -7.74 5.62
CA SER A 83 -13.66 -6.60 4.95
C SER A 83 -13.19 -5.25 5.49
N VAL A 84 -13.01 -5.14 6.81
CA VAL A 84 -12.53 -3.89 7.43
C VAL A 84 -11.13 -3.52 6.94
N VAL A 85 -10.21 -4.48 6.89
CA VAL A 85 -8.84 -4.25 6.42
C VAL A 85 -8.82 -3.93 4.92
N ALA A 86 -9.56 -4.70 4.11
CA ALA A 86 -9.63 -4.45 2.67
C ALA A 86 -10.24 -3.08 2.35
N ASP A 87 -11.33 -2.72 3.02
CA ASP A 87 -11.96 -1.41 2.85
C ASP A 87 -11.06 -0.26 3.29
N TYR A 88 -10.32 -0.43 4.39
CA TYR A 88 -9.36 0.55 4.85
C TYR A 88 -8.25 0.76 3.81
N LEU A 89 -7.63 -0.31 3.33
CA LEU A 89 -6.58 -0.24 2.33
C LEU A 89 -7.09 0.41 1.04
N LYS A 90 -8.28 0.03 0.57
CA LYS A 90 -8.88 0.59 -0.64
C LYS A 90 -9.15 2.10 -0.53
N ARG A 91 -9.64 2.58 0.63
CA ARG A 91 -9.89 4.01 0.85
C ARG A 91 -8.61 4.84 0.94
N HIS A 92 -7.51 4.26 1.40
CA HIS A 92 -6.25 4.95 1.64
C HIS A 92 -5.15 4.59 0.65
N ILE A 93 -5.49 3.90 -0.42
CA ILE A 93 -4.55 3.37 -1.41
C ILE A 93 -3.59 4.43 -1.96
N GLN A 94 -4.08 5.66 -2.15
CA GLN A 94 -3.29 6.79 -2.66
C GLN A 94 -2.21 7.27 -1.68
N LEU A 95 -2.37 6.99 -0.37
CA LEU A 95 -1.41 7.36 0.67
C LEU A 95 -0.32 6.29 0.86
N LEU A 96 -0.53 5.09 0.31
CA LEU A 96 0.42 3.99 0.41
C LEU A 96 1.55 4.19 -0.61
N ASP A 97 2.79 3.90 -0.23
CA ASP A 97 3.89 3.99 -1.17
C ASP A 97 3.94 2.81 -2.16
N ASN A 98 4.73 2.96 -3.24
CA ASN A 98 4.80 1.96 -4.29
C ASN A 98 5.30 0.60 -3.77
N LYS A 99 6.26 0.61 -2.84
CA LYS A 99 6.78 -0.62 -2.25
C LYS A 99 5.71 -1.39 -1.49
N PHE A 100 4.83 -0.67 -0.77
CA PHE A 100 3.68 -1.29 -0.11
C PHE A 100 2.72 -1.88 -1.13
N LEU A 101 2.37 -1.11 -2.16
CA LEU A 101 1.42 -1.56 -3.19
C LEU A 101 1.90 -2.87 -3.82
N THR A 102 3.19 -2.95 -4.18
CA THR A 102 3.79 -4.16 -4.76
C THR A 102 3.73 -5.35 -3.80
N LEU A 103 4.19 -5.17 -2.57
CA LEU A 103 4.18 -6.25 -1.58
C LEU A 103 2.76 -6.73 -1.25
N ALA A 104 1.80 -5.81 -1.16
CA ALA A 104 0.40 -6.14 -0.88
C ALA A 104 -0.23 -6.89 -2.06
N ALA A 105 -0.01 -6.43 -3.29
CA ALA A 105 -0.49 -7.11 -4.50
C ALA A 105 0.08 -8.53 -4.62
N ASP A 106 1.40 -8.68 -4.46
CA ASP A 106 2.08 -9.97 -4.51
C ASP A 106 1.58 -10.95 -3.42
N ASP A 107 1.30 -10.46 -2.21
CA ASP A 107 0.77 -11.27 -1.11
C ASP A 107 -0.69 -11.71 -1.39
N ILE A 108 -1.52 -10.81 -1.90
CA ILE A 108 -2.92 -11.12 -2.24
C ILE A 108 -2.97 -12.09 -3.41
N GLN A 109 -2.19 -11.86 -4.44
CA GLN A 109 -2.12 -12.74 -5.61
C GLN A 109 -1.75 -14.16 -5.18
N ARG A 110 -0.66 -14.34 -4.43
CA ARG A 110 -0.26 -15.65 -3.89
C ARG A 110 -1.34 -16.28 -3.03
N TYR A 111 -2.00 -15.49 -2.20
CA TYR A 111 -3.10 -16.02 -1.39
C TYR A 111 -4.27 -16.53 -2.24
N LEU A 112 -4.65 -15.80 -3.28
CA LEU A 112 -5.71 -16.22 -4.19
C LEU A 112 -5.31 -17.48 -4.99
N GLU A 113 -4.07 -17.59 -5.45
CA GLU A 113 -3.54 -18.76 -6.14
C GLU A 113 -3.58 -20.02 -5.23
N ASP A 114 -3.17 -19.89 -3.97
CA ASP A 114 -3.05 -21.01 -3.04
C ASP A 114 -4.39 -21.41 -2.40
N TYR A 115 -5.32 -20.49 -2.21
CA TYR A 115 -6.49 -20.67 -1.34
C TYR A 115 -7.83 -20.24 -1.94
N ALA A 116 -7.91 -19.87 -3.21
CA ALA A 116 -9.15 -19.38 -3.84
C ALA A 116 -10.33 -20.33 -3.68
N GLU A 117 -10.09 -21.65 -3.79
CA GLU A 117 -11.13 -22.67 -3.66
C GLU A 117 -11.71 -22.79 -2.24
N HIS A 118 -10.97 -22.31 -1.24
CA HIS A 118 -11.31 -22.39 0.18
C HIS A 118 -11.70 -21.05 0.79
N GLU A 119 -11.63 -19.96 -0.01
CA GLU A 119 -11.95 -18.62 0.46
C GLU A 119 -13.47 -18.40 0.44
N SER A 120 -13.99 -17.89 1.55
CA SER A 120 -15.42 -17.59 1.69
C SER A 120 -15.85 -16.33 0.93
N ASN A 121 -14.91 -15.47 0.59
CA ASN A 121 -15.15 -14.24 -0.17
C ASN A 121 -13.94 -13.87 -1.03
N PRO A 122 -13.66 -14.66 -2.09
CA PRO A 122 -12.53 -14.38 -2.99
C PRO A 122 -12.66 -13.02 -3.70
N ASP A 123 -13.88 -12.58 -3.97
CA ASP A 123 -14.13 -11.30 -4.65
C ASP A 123 -13.62 -10.11 -3.85
N LEU A 124 -13.62 -10.19 -2.52
CA LEU A 124 -13.11 -9.13 -1.66
C LEU A 124 -11.62 -8.85 -1.94
N TRP A 125 -10.83 -9.92 -1.96
CA TRP A 125 -9.39 -9.83 -2.18
C TRP A 125 -9.05 -9.54 -3.63
N GLN A 126 -9.81 -10.12 -4.58
CA GLN A 126 -9.66 -9.79 -5.99
C GLN A 126 -9.94 -8.31 -6.24
N ASN A 127 -11.02 -7.76 -5.71
CA ASN A 127 -11.34 -6.33 -5.83
C ASN A 127 -10.28 -5.41 -5.19
N LEU A 128 -9.61 -5.86 -4.13
CA LEU A 128 -8.50 -5.10 -3.55
C LEU A 128 -7.26 -5.20 -4.44
N LEU A 129 -6.94 -6.38 -4.96
CA LEU A 129 -5.84 -6.58 -5.90
C LEU A 129 -6.00 -5.68 -7.14
N ASP A 130 -7.16 -5.70 -7.77
CA ASP A 130 -7.46 -4.87 -8.94
C ASP A 130 -7.28 -3.38 -8.64
N ALA A 131 -7.67 -2.94 -7.43
CA ALA A 131 -7.49 -1.55 -7.01
C ALA A 131 -6.01 -1.19 -6.80
N LEU A 132 -5.21 -2.10 -6.22
CA LEU A 132 -3.76 -1.91 -6.01
C LEU A 132 -3.04 -1.82 -7.36
N GLU A 133 -3.32 -2.73 -8.27
CA GLU A 133 -2.74 -2.76 -9.62
C GLU A 133 -3.13 -1.53 -10.44
N THR A 134 -4.39 -1.09 -10.32
CA THR A 134 -4.86 0.14 -10.96
C THR A 134 -4.07 1.36 -10.47
N GLU A 135 -3.91 1.52 -9.16
CA GLU A 135 -3.15 2.64 -8.60
C GLU A 135 -1.67 2.57 -9.00
N GLN A 136 -1.06 1.37 -9.04
CA GLN A 136 0.32 1.19 -9.53
C GLN A 136 0.43 1.64 -10.99
N ARG A 137 -0.48 1.18 -11.87
CA ARG A 137 -0.50 1.55 -13.28
C ARG A 137 -0.68 3.06 -13.48
N ASP A 138 -1.55 3.69 -12.68
CA ASP A 138 -1.79 5.13 -12.72
C ASP A 138 -0.54 5.91 -12.30
N ARG A 139 0.19 5.45 -11.29
CA ARG A 139 1.45 6.05 -10.86
C ARG A 139 2.54 5.90 -11.92
N ALA A 140 2.72 4.70 -12.46
CA ALA A 140 3.65 4.46 -13.55
C ALA A 140 3.33 5.33 -14.77
N THR A 141 2.05 5.46 -15.12
CA THR A 141 1.60 6.34 -16.21
C THR A 141 1.93 7.81 -15.93
N ARG A 142 1.69 8.29 -14.70
CA ARG A 142 2.06 9.67 -14.33
C ARG A 142 3.56 9.92 -14.42
N GLN A 143 4.38 8.95 -14.04
CA GLN A 143 5.85 9.03 -14.16
C GLN A 143 6.32 8.98 -15.61
N ALA A 144 5.73 8.09 -16.42
CA ALA A 144 6.04 7.99 -17.85
C ALA A 144 5.73 9.28 -18.61
N ARG A 145 4.64 9.96 -18.25
CA ARG A 145 4.22 11.25 -18.85
C ARG A 145 4.98 12.46 -18.34
N LYS A 146 5.85 12.29 -17.36
CA LYS A 146 6.60 13.43 -16.78
C LYS A 146 7.63 13.94 -17.78
N ILE A 147 7.47 15.21 -18.17
CA ILE A 147 8.41 15.90 -19.06
C ILE A 147 9.80 15.95 -18.42
N ARG A 148 10.83 15.56 -19.18
CA ARG A 148 12.21 15.50 -18.73
C ARG A 148 13.11 16.44 -19.53
N PRO A 149 14.22 16.91 -18.94
CA PRO A 149 15.20 17.67 -19.68
C PRO A 149 16.02 16.73 -20.58
N CYS A 150 16.39 17.24 -21.75
CA CYS A 150 17.31 16.59 -22.66
C CYS A 150 18.71 16.46 -22.02
N PRO A 151 19.31 15.27 -22.00
CA PRO A 151 20.63 15.07 -21.40
C PRO A 151 21.74 15.90 -22.08
N ALA A 152 21.60 16.17 -23.37
CA ALA A 152 22.62 16.88 -24.15
C ALA A 152 22.54 18.40 -24.03
N CYS A 153 21.33 18.99 -23.93
CA CYS A 153 21.19 20.46 -23.99
C CYS A 153 20.30 21.06 -22.89
N GLY A 154 19.74 20.25 -22.01
CA GLY A 154 18.87 20.71 -20.89
C GLY A 154 17.50 21.21 -21.29
N LYS A 155 17.12 21.28 -22.57
CA LYS A 155 15.79 21.67 -23.02
C LYS A 155 14.78 20.55 -22.78
N SER A 156 13.52 20.92 -22.59
CA SER A 156 12.43 19.95 -22.39
C SER A 156 12.30 19.00 -23.58
N LEU A 157 12.17 17.70 -23.29
CA LEU A 157 11.85 16.68 -24.27
C LEU A 157 10.36 16.69 -24.59
N GLU A 158 10.03 16.40 -25.84
CA GLU A 158 8.66 16.15 -26.29
C GLU A 158 8.40 14.65 -26.34
N ILE A 159 7.43 14.19 -25.57
CA ILE A 159 7.08 12.77 -25.56
C ILE A 159 6.39 12.41 -26.87
N MET A 160 6.98 11.46 -27.59
CA MET A 160 6.50 10.96 -28.88
C MET A 160 5.60 9.75 -28.73
N SER A 161 6.00 8.83 -27.82
CA SER A 161 5.30 7.58 -27.59
C SER A 161 5.43 7.13 -26.15
N ILE A 162 4.36 6.54 -25.63
CA ILE A 162 4.33 5.77 -24.38
C ILE A 162 3.63 4.47 -24.73
N ALA A 163 4.32 3.35 -24.58
CA ALA A 163 3.81 2.02 -24.85
C ALA A 163 3.96 1.12 -23.63
N ASP A 164 3.06 0.15 -23.46
CA ASP A 164 3.24 -0.89 -22.45
C ASP A 164 4.56 -1.62 -22.72
N SER A 165 5.37 -1.79 -21.68
CA SER A 165 6.67 -2.43 -21.83
C SER A 165 6.53 -3.94 -21.92
N TRP A 166 7.23 -4.53 -22.88
CA TRP A 166 7.36 -5.97 -22.98
C TRP A 166 8.40 -6.55 -22.02
N HIS A 167 9.27 -5.70 -21.42
CA HIS A 167 10.28 -6.10 -20.47
C HIS A 167 9.73 -6.33 -19.04
N SER A 168 8.65 -5.63 -18.70
CA SER A 168 8.07 -5.70 -17.36
C SER A 168 6.56 -5.46 -17.41
N PRO A 169 5.73 -6.43 -17.03
CA PRO A 169 4.28 -6.23 -16.93
C PRO A 169 3.93 -5.02 -16.06
N GLY A 170 3.07 -4.15 -16.58
CA GLY A 170 2.65 -2.92 -15.89
C GLY A 170 3.63 -1.75 -15.96
N GLY A 171 4.78 -1.90 -16.65
CA GLY A 171 5.71 -0.82 -16.95
C GLY A 171 5.46 -0.19 -18.33
N PHE A 172 6.16 0.90 -18.61
CA PHE A 172 6.05 1.66 -19.86
C PHE A 172 7.42 1.94 -20.47
N ASP A 173 7.51 1.77 -21.79
CA ASP A 173 8.62 2.27 -22.59
C ASP A 173 8.22 3.66 -23.14
N VAL A 174 9.08 4.63 -22.95
CA VAL A 174 8.83 6.02 -23.33
C VAL A 174 9.88 6.44 -24.37
N ILE A 175 9.41 7.01 -25.47
CA ILE A 175 10.25 7.62 -26.51
C ILE A 175 9.93 9.10 -26.55
N ALA A 176 10.97 9.94 -26.57
CA ALA A 176 10.84 11.38 -26.62
C ALA A 176 11.87 12.04 -27.53
N HIS A 177 11.50 13.15 -28.12
CA HIS A 177 12.31 13.94 -29.06
C HIS A 177 12.80 15.23 -28.45
N CYS A 178 14.05 15.59 -28.73
CA CYS A 178 14.59 16.91 -28.45
C CYS A 178 14.60 17.76 -29.72
N ARG A 179 13.72 18.73 -29.81
CA ARG A 179 13.66 19.63 -30.98
C ARG A 179 14.93 20.47 -31.17
N ASN A 180 15.71 20.71 -30.09
CA ASN A 180 16.92 21.50 -30.16
C ASN A 180 18.13 20.72 -30.65
N CYS A 181 18.26 19.45 -30.22
CA CYS A 181 19.37 18.57 -30.60
C CYS A 181 19.02 17.67 -31.80
N LEU A 182 17.75 17.62 -32.19
CA LEU A 182 17.22 16.71 -33.20
C LEU A 182 17.54 15.24 -32.91
N SER A 183 17.48 14.86 -31.64
CA SER A 183 17.82 13.53 -31.14
C SER A 183 16.67 12.93 -30.36
N ASP A 184 16.52 11.64 -30.51
CA ASP A 184 15.50 10.86 -29.80
C ASP A 184 16.13 10.16 -28.58
N TYR A 185 15.32 9.99 -27.57
CA TYR A 185 15.70 9.37 -26.31
C TYR A 185 14.65 8.38 -25.88
N GLU A 186 15.10 7.31 -25.23
CA GLU A 186 14.23 6.31 -24.63
C GLU A 186 14.55 6.13 -23.16
N TRP A 187 13.54 5.80 -22.38
CA TRP A 187 13.66 5.33 -21.01
C TRP A 187 12.52 4.39 -20.67
N PHE A 188 12.75 3.59 -19.65
CA PHE A 188 11.78 2.68 -19.12
C PHE A 188 11.25 3.20 -17.77
N CYS A 189 9.94 3.04 -17.52
CA CYS A 189 9.30 3.30 -16.26
C CYS A 189 8.63 2.00 -15.79
N ASP A 190 9.09 1.42 -14.69
CA ASP A 190 8.51 0.18 -14.18
C ASP A 190 7.17 0.40 -13.44
N LYS A 191 6.50 -0.70 -13.08
CA LYS A 191 5.24 -0.67 -12.33
C LYS A 191 5.35 0.04 -10.98
N ASP A 192 6.53 0.07 -10.37
CA ASP A 192 6.80 0.72 -9.09
C ASP A 192 7.09 2.21 -9.23
N GLY A 193 7.09 2.71 -10.48
CA GLY A 193 7.38 4.10 -10.80
C GLY A 193 8.88 4.44 -10.79
N CYS A 194 9.76 3.43 -10.70
CA CYS A 194 11.18 3.62 -10.90
C CYS A 194 11.45 3.86 -12.39
N VAL A 195 12.40 4.73 -12.68
CA VAL A 195 12.70 5.14 -14.04
C VAL A 195 14.15 4.82 -14.34
N SER A 196 14.37 4.12 -15.45
CA SER A 196 15.72 3.84 -15.95
C SER A 196 16.45 5.10 -16.37
N ASP A 197 17.75 4.99 -16.53
CA ASP A 197 18.55 6.01 -17.20
C ASP A 197 18.07 6.21 -18.64
N MET A 198 18.12 7.45 -19.08
CA MET A 198 17.73 7.85 -20.41
C MET A 198 18.83 7.51 -21.39
N LYS A 199 18.49 6.82 -22.46
CA LYS A 199 19.42 6.44 -23.54
C LYS A 199 19.06 7.17 -24.81
N GLN A 200 20.05 7.50 -25.65
CA GLN A 200 19.78 7.99 -26.99
C GLN A 200 19.20 6.84 -27.83
N TYR A 201 18.07 7.13 -28.45
CA TYR A 201 17.35 6.18 -29.29
C TYR A 201 17.74 6.41 -30.75
N PHE A 202 18.15 5.36 -31.43
CA PHE A 202 18.48 5.40 -32.87
C PHE A 202 17.43 4.55 -33.60
N PHE A 203 16.70 5.16 -34.49
CA PHE A 203 15.88 4.40 -35.43
C PHE A 203 16.82 3.60 -36.33
N GLY A 204 16.82 2.27 -36.18
CA GLY A 204 17.55 1.36 -37.03
C GLY A 204 16.90 1.19 -38.41
#